data_e585b83c484156548510a3c6e2313153
#
_entry.id   e585b83c484156548510a3c6e2313153
#
_cell.length_a   1.000
_cell.length_b   1.000
_cell.length_c   1.000
_cell.angle_alpha   90.00
_cell.angle_beta   90.00
_cell.angle_gamma   90.00
#
_symmetry.space_group_name_H-M   'P 1'
#
loop_
_entity.id
_entity.type
_entity.pdbx_description
1 polymer ?
#
loop_
_entity_poly.entity_id
_entity_poly.type
_entity_poly.pdbx_seq_one_letter_code
_entity_poly.pdbx_strand_id
1 'polypeptide(L)'
;MAKAVRSFGLAWSLVGRTRFQKTAYFLEAAGVGYGFDFSYHYYGPYSEELAVAVSDAEALGLVHTDWDTSQSGFSYVIYHAVPPKEPAPSDQNRRRKEMLAVLGRYDAISLELAATAHYLTHNGYKRDPWDETRRRKTVKATPERIEKAKRLLAELGL
;
A
#
# COMPACT_ATOMS: atom_id res chain seq x y z
N MET A 1 -14.59 1.08 8.94
CA MET A 1 -13.33 1.83 8.88
C MET A 1 -12.26 1.28 9.84
N ALA A 2 -12.49 1.16 11.14
CA ALA A 2 -11.52 0.56 12.07
C ALA A 2 -10.97 -0.82 11.67
N LYS A 3 -11.76 -1.64 10.96
CA LYS A 3 -11.31 -2.94 10.42
C LYS A 3 -10.21 -2.82 9.37
N ALA A 4 -10.25 -1.80 8.50
CA ALA A 4 -9.25 -1.60 7.45
C ALA A 4 -7.87 -1.36 8.04
N VAL A 5 -7.75 -0.39 8.93
CA VAL A 5 -6.47 -0.03 9.56
C VAL A 5 -5.89 -1.19 10.37
N ARG A 6 -6.75 -1.98 11.02
CA ARG A 6 -6.34 -3.14 11.83
C ARG A 6 -5.85 -4.34 11.03
N SER A 7 -6.20 -4.45 9.75
CA SER A 7 -5.87 -5.61 8.92
C SER A 7 -4.54 -5.49 8.19
N PHE A 8 -3.85 -4.34 8.23
CA PHE A 8 -2.65 -4.07 7.47
C PHE A 8 -1.35 -4.64 8.05
N GLY A 9 -1.37 -5.31 9.19
CA GLY A 9 -0.15 -5.77 9.81
C GLY A 9 -0.15 -7.27 10.12
N LEU A 10 0.79 -8.02 9.53
CA LEU A 10 1.23 -9.30 10.06
C LEU A 10 1.99 -9.12 11.39
N ALA A 11 2.42 -7.91 11.69
CA ALA A 11 3.12 -7.52 12.91
C ALA A 11 2.60 -6.17 13.43
N TRP A 12 1.31 -5.99 13.61
CA TRP A 12 0.66 -4.86 14.31
C TRP A 12 1.28 -3.47 14.09
N SER A 13 2.30 -3.37 13.24
CA SER A 13 2.97 -2.13 12.86
C SER A 13 3.28 -2.09 11.37
N LEU A 14 3.15 -0.92 10.77
CA LEU A 14 3.47 -0.69 9.37
C LEU A 14 4.24 0.63 9.23
N VAL A 15 5.41 0.55 8.61
CA VAL A 15 6.34 1.66 8.49
C VAL A 15 6.14 2.40 7.18
N GLY A 16 5.84 3.71 7.28
CA GLY A 16 5.80 4.64 6.17
C GLY A 16 4.44 4.80 5.50
N ARG A 17 4.08 6.06 5.27
CA ARG A 17 2.81 6.46 4.62
C ARG A 17 2.65 5.87 3.22
N THR A 18 3.73 5.87 2.43
CA THR A 18 3.71 5.31 1.08
C THR A 18 3.36 3.83 1.11
N ARG A 19 4.02 3.05 1.95
CA ARG A 19 3.73 1.61 2.11
C ARG A 19 2.28 1.39 2.51
N PHE A 20 1.78 2.16 3.47
CA PHE A 20 0.40 2.05 3.95
C PHE A 20 -0.60 2.26 2.80
N GLN A 21 -0.49 3.37 2.07
CA GLN A 21 -1.36 3.71 0.95
C GLN A 21 -1.29 2.65 -0.18
N LYS A 22 -0.10 2.16 -0.53
CA LYS A 22 0.05 1.17 -1.61
C LYS A 22 -0.44 -0.21 -1.21
N THR A 23 -0.28 -0.60 0.06
CA THR A 23 -0.86 -1.84 0.58
C THR A 23 -2.38 -1.81 0.45
N ALA A 24 -3.04 -0.73 0.89
CA ALA A 24 -4.48 -0.56 0.73
C ALA A 24 -4.91 -0.59 -0.74
N TYR A 25 -4.20 0.13 -1.60
CA TYR A 25 -4.46 0.15 -3.04
C TYR A 25 -4.47 -1.27 -3.65
N PHE A 26 -3.49 -2.10 -3.35
CA PHE A 26 -3.44 -3.45 -3.89
C PHE A 26 -4.55 -4.35 -3.35
N LEU A 27 -4.98 -4.18 -2.11
CA LEU A 27 -6.14 -4.89 -1.57
C LEU A 27 -7.43 -4.50 -2.30
N GLU A 28 -7.63 -3.21 -2.61
CA GLU A 28 -8.77 -2.75 -3.41
C GLU A 28 -8.70 -3.32 -4.84
N ALA A 29 -7.53 -3.23 -5.50
CA ALA A 29 -7.32 -3.75 -6.85
C ALA A 29 -7.62 -5.24 -6.97
N ALA A 30 -7.35 -6.02 -5.93
CA ALA A 30 -7.64 -7.44 -5.86
C ALA A 30 -9.08 -7.78 -5.41
N GLY A 31 -9.94 -6.78 -5.20
CA GLY A 31 -11.33 -6.98 -4.76
C GLY A 31 -11.50 -7.47 -3.31
N VAL A 32 -10.44 -7.36 -2.50
CA VAL A 32 -10.47 -7.73 -1.08
C VAL A 32 -10.24 -6.54 -0.15
N GLY A 33 -10.35 -5.33 -0.68
CA GLY A 33 -10.22 -4.08 0.04
C GLY A 33 -11.40 -3.76 0.95
N TYR A 34 -11.55 -2.49 1.29
CA TYR A 34 -12.55 -1.96 2.21
C TYR A 34 -13.41 -0.85 1.61
N GLY A 35 -13.29 -0.65 0.28
CA GLY A 35 -14.08 0.31 -0.48
C GLY A 35 -13.49 1.72 -0.51
N PHE A 36 -12.17 1.86 -0.42
CA PHE A 36 -11.52 3.16 -0.57
C PHE A 36 -11.28 3.49 -2.04
N ASP A 37 -11.63 4.70 -2.44
CA ASP A 37 -11.31 5.23 -3.75
C ASP A 37 -9.88 5.77 -3.81
N PHE A 38 -9.22 5.55 -4.96
CA PHE A 38 -7.86 6.00 -5.21
C PHE A 38 -7.79 6.90 -6.44
N SER A 39 -7.07 8.01 -6.32
CA SER A 39 -6.73 8.90 -7.43
C SER A 39 -5.22 9.04 -7.57
N TYR A 40 -4.75 9.51 -8.74
CA TYR A 40 -3.32 9.64 -8.99
C TYR A 40 -2.76 10.90 -8.32
N HIS A 41 -1.75 10.72 -7.47
CA HIS A 41 -1.00 11.77 -6.80
C HIS A 41 0.51 11.67 -7.09
N TYR A 42 1.32 12.54 -6.46
CA TYR A 42 2.77 12.59 -6.69
C TYR A 42 3.47 11.24 -6.48
N TYR A 43 3.07 10.47 -5.47
CA TYR A 43 3.62 9.13 -5.18
C TYR A 43 2.77 7.99 -5.76
N GLY A 44 2.05 8.23 -6.86
CA GLY A 44 1.15 7.26 -7.47
C GLY A 44 -0.23 7.25 -6.82
N PRO A 45 -1.02 6.15 -6.94
CA PRO A 45 -2.38 6.10 -6.41
C PRO A 45 -2.43 6.37 -4.90
N TYR A 46 -3.33 7.26 -4.50
CA TYR A 46 -3.51 7.73 -3.12
C TYR A 46 -5.00 7.86 -2.81
N SER A 47 -5.38 7.57 -1.58
CA SER A 47 -6.74 7.73 -1.07
C SER A 47 -6.77 8.73 0.08
N GLU A 48 -7.46 9.86 -0.13
CA GLU A 48 -7.74 10.83 0.92
C GLU A 48 -8.67 10.24 1.99
N GLU A 49 -9.66 9.44 1.55
CA GLU A 49 -10.59 8.77 2.48
C GLU A 49 -9.85 7.83 3.43
N LEU A 50 -8.84 7.09 2.93
CA LEU A 50 -8.00 6.25 3.77
C LEU A 50 -7.20 7.09 4.77
N ALA A 51 -6.67 8.25 4.35
CA ALA A 51 -5.93 9.14 5.25
C ALA A 51 -6.82 9.68 6.37
N VAL A 52 -8.04 10.08 6.05
CA VAL A 52 -9.05 10.50 7.06
C VAL A 52 -9.41 9.32 7.98
N ALA A 53 -9.64 8.13 7.42
CA ALA A 53 -9.98 6.95 8.24
C ALA A 53 -8.87 6.56 9.24
N VAL A 54 -7.60 6.80 8.89
CA VAL A 54 -6.47 6.61 9.83
C VAL A 54 -6.53 7.63 10.95
N SER A 55 -6.77 8.90 10.64
CA SER A 55 -6.89 9.96 11.64
C SER A 55 -8.05 9.70 12.61
N ASP A 56 -9.19 9.27 12.09
CA ASP A 56 -10.34 8.88 12.91
C ASP A 56 -10.02 7.67 13.81
N ALA A 57 -9.33 6.67 13.27
CA ALA A 57 -8.93 5.49 14.03
C ALA A 57 -7.92 5.84 15.14
N GLU A 58 -7.05 6.81 14.90
CA GLU A 58 -6.10 7.33 15.90
C GLU A 58 -6.85 8.06 17.00
N ALA A 59 -7.79 8.96 16.66
CA ALA A 59 -8.63 9.66 17.62
C ALA A 59 -9.47 8.70 18.49
N LEU A 60 -9.84 7.55 17.97
CA LEU A 60 -10.58 6.49 18.69
C LEU A 60 -9.64 5.51 19.46
N GLY A 61 -8.33 5.74 19.46
CA GLY A 61 -7.37 4.86 20.12
C GLY A 61 -7.23 3.46 19.49
N LEU A 62 -7.65 3.28 18.24
CA LEU A 62 -7.58 2.01 17.50
C LEU A 62 -6.27 1.84 16.73
N VAL A 63 -5.61 2.96 16.47
CA VAL A 63 -4.28 3.07 15.87
C VAL A 63 -3.48 4.05 16.71
N HIS A 64 -2.21 3.79 16.87
CA HIS A 64 -1.25 4.72 17.44
C HIS A 64 -0.16 5.00 16.42
N THR A 65 0.28 6.25 16.31
CA THR A 65 1.34 6.63 15.38
C THR A 65 2.56 7.14 16.14
N ASP A 66 3.72 6.60 15.77
CA ASP A 66 5.01 7.10 16.20
C ASP A 66 5.76 7.72 15.01
N TRP A 67 6.67 8.61 15.29
CA TRP A 67 7.57 9.21 14.30
C TRP A 67 9.00 8.85 14.60
N ASP A 68 9.73 8.46 13.57
CA ASP A 68 11.15 8.17 13.66
C ASP A 68 11.89 8.83 12.49
N THR A 69 13.22 8.87 12.57
CA THR A 69 14.07 9.52 11.57
C THR A 69 15.07 8.52 11.02
N SER A 70 15.12 8.40 9.69
CA SER A 70 16.07 7.54 9.00
C SER A 70 17.51 8.05 9.19
N GLN A 71 18.49 7.19 8.93
CA GLN A 71 19.92 7.57 8.94
C GLN A 71 20.25 8.72 7.99
N SER A 72 19.45 8.91 6.94
CA SER A 72 19.55 10.03 5.98
C SER A 72 18.79 11.29 6.41
N GLY A 73 18.23 11.33 7.63
CA GLY A 73 17.56 12.51 8.20
C GLY A 73 16.10 12.69 7.79
N PHE A 74 15.49 11.74 7.08
CA PHE A 74 14.08 11.82 6.70
C PHE A 74 13.18 11.25 7.79
N SER A 75 12.21 12.05 8.23
CA SER A 75 11.18 11.60 9.17
C SER A 75 10.17 10.69 8.48
N TYR A 76 9.76 9.63 9.15
CA TYR A 76 8.72 8.71 8.70
C TYR A 76 7.81 8.31 9.85
N VAL A 77 6.57 7.96 9.51
CA VAL A 77 5.55 7.53 10.47
C VAL A 77 5.56 6.01 10.60
N ILE A 78 5.31 5.51 11.80
CA ILE A 78 5.08 4.10 12.10
C ILE A 78 3.65 3.99 12.64
N TYR A 79 2.82 3.20 11.98
CA TYR A 79 1.45 2.91 12.40
C TYR A 79 1.42 1.65 13.24
N HIS A 80 0.88 1.72 14.43
CA HIS A 80 0.67 0.58 15.33
C HIS A 80 -0.84 0.37 15.49
N ALA A 81 -1.33 -0.78 15.09
CA ALA A 81 -2.73 -1.12 15.28
C ALA A 81 -2.92 -1.84 16.63
N VAL A 82 -3.99 -1.50 17.35
CA VAL A 82 -4.44 -2.33 18.47
C VAL A 82 -4.87 -3.70 17.91
N PRO A 83 -4.35 -4.83 18.47
CA PRO A 83 -4.69 -6.15 17.99
C PRO A 83 -6.21 -6.35 17.89
N PRO A 84 -6.77 -6.70 16.72
CA PRO A 84 -8.18 -7.02 16.63
C PRO A 84 -8.47 -8.35 17.29
N LYS A 85 -9.72 -8.57 17.68
CA LYS A 85 -10.22 -9.95 17.81
C LYS A 85 -10.05 -10.62 16.45
N GLU A 86 -9.61 -11.88 16.44
CA GLU A 86 -9.45 -12.61 15.18
C GLU A 86 -10.72 -12.50 14.33
N PRO A 87 -10.60 -12.07 13.07
CA PRO A 87 -11.75 -12.00 12.19
C PRO A 87 -12.29 -13.43 11.94
N ALA A 88 -13.59 -13.55 11.80
CA ALA A 88 -14.20 -14.82 11.41
C ALA A 88 -13.52 -15.40 10.15
N PRO A 89 -13.28 -16.71 10.07
CA PRO A 89 -12.69 -17.33 8.89
C PRO A 89 -13.54 -17.02 7.65
N SER A 90 -12.92 -16.50 6.60
CA SER A 90 -13.54 -16.27 5.29
C SER A 90 -12.48 -16.33 4.20
N ASP A 91 -12.90 -16.67 2.97
CA ASP A 91 -12.00 -16.68 1.82
C ASP A 91 -11.37 -15.29 1.57
N GLN A 92 -12.15 -14.25 1.78
CA GLN A 92 -11.67 -12.87 1.66
C GLN A 92 -10.59 -12.55 2.71
N ASN A 93 -10.76 -12.97 3.96
CA ASN A 93 -9.75 -12.75 4.99
C ASN A 93 -8.49 -13.59 4.74
N ARG A 94 -8.64 -14.82 4.22
CA ARG A 94 -7.52 -15.64 3.79
C ARG A 94 -6.73 -14.95 2.68
N ARG A 95 -7.40 -14.48 1.62
CA ARG A 95 -6.78 -13.77 0.51
C ARG A 95 -6.06 -12.50 0.96
N ARG A 96 -6.65 -11.71 1.87
CA ARG A 96 -5.98 -10.55 2.46
C ARG A 96 -4.67 -10.94 3.15
N LYS A 97 -4.68 -11.99 3.99
CA LYS A 97 -3.47 -12.46 4.68
C LYS A 97 -2.37 -12.87 3.70
N GLU A 98 -2.72 -13.60 2.65
CA GLU A 98 -1.78 -13.99 1.59
C GLU A 98 -1.17 -12.78 0.90
N MET A 99 -1.99 -11.82 0.49
CA MET A 99 -1.52 -10.59 -0.14
C MET A 99 -0.64 -9.75 0.79
N LEU A 100 -1.01 -9.60 2.06
CA LEU A 100 -0.21 -8.86 3.04
C LEU A 100 1.15 -9.54 3.27
N ALA A 101 1.21 -10.87 3.24
CA ALA A 101 2.46 -11.62 3.32
C ALA A 101 3.37 -11.35 2.11
N VAL A 102 2.80 -11.25 0.90
CA VAL A 102 3.54 -10.86 -0.31
C VAL A 102 4.01 -9.42 -0.19
N LEU A 103 3.11 -8.47 0.07
CA LEU A 103 3.39 -7.03 0.14
C LEU A 103 4.46 -6.69 1.19
N GLY A 104 4.46 -7.41 2.31
CA GLY A 104 5.44 -7.25 3.39
C GLY A 104 6.89 -7.53 3.00
N ARG A 105 7.12 -8.33 1.95
CA ARG A 105 8.46 -8.67 1.44
C ARG A 105 9.07 -7.60 0.53
N TYR A 106 8.27 -6.64 0.09
CA TYR A 106 8.69 -5.61 -0.86
C TYR A 106 8.91 -4.26 -0.17
N ASP A 107 9.89 -3.51 -0.64
CA ASP A 107 10.15 -2.15 -0.16
C ASP A 107 9.14 -1.13 -0.71
N ALA A 108 9.08 0.05 -0.07
CA ALA A 108 8.12 1.09 -0.43
C ALA A 108 8.28 1.59 -1.87
N ILE A 109 9.50 1.59 -2.42
CA ILE A 109 9.76 2.03 -3.79
C ILE A 109 9.19 1.00 -4.78
N SER A 110 9.41 -0.29 -4.54
CA SER A 110 8.82 -1.36 -5.37
C SER A 110 7.29 -1.30 -5.35
N LEU A 111 6.68 -1.07 -4.18
CA LEU A 111 5.23 -0.88 -4.05
C LEU A 111 4.75 0.35 -4.83
N GLU A 112 5.46 1.48 -4.75
CA GLU A 112 5.11 2.71 -5.48
C GLU A 112 5.18 2.52 -7.00
N LEU A 113 6.24 1.89 -7.51
CA LEU A 113 6.42 1.64 -8.95
C LEU A 113 5.33 0.69 -9.48
N ALA A 114 5.10 -0.41 -8.80
CA ALA A 114 4.08 -1.39 -9.16
C ALA A 114 2.67 -0.77 -9.15
N ALA A 115 2.32 -0.04 -8.08
CA ALA A 115 1.02 0.62 -7.98
C ALA A 115 0.82 1.70 -9.06
N THR A 116 1.89 2.44 -9.40
CA THR A 116 1.84 3.43 -10.49
C THR A 116 1.54 2.76 -11.82
N ALA A 117 2.28 1.72 -12.20
CA ALA A 117 2.08 1.02 -13.47
C ALA A 117 0.69 0.35 -13.52
N HIS A 118 0.28 -0.32 -12.46
CA HIS A 118 -1.05 -0.95 -12.37
C HIS A 118 -2.18 0.09 -12.50
N TYR A 119 -2.08 1.23 -11.80
CA TYR A 119 -3.06 2.31 -11.88
C TYR A 119 -3.18 2.86 -13.29
N LEU A 120 -2.06 3.13 -13.96
CA LEU A 120 -2.05 3.62 -15.34
C LEU A 120 -2.74 2.63 -16.31
N THR A 121 -2.45 1.34 -16.17
CA THR A 121 -3.08 0.29 -16.97
C THR A 121 -4.61 0.31 -16.85
N HIS A 122 -5.14 0.48 -15.64
CA HIS A 122 -6.58 0.36 -15.36
C HIS A 122 -7.35 1.67 -15.42
N ASN A 123 -6.65 2.82 -15.58
CA ASN A 123 -7.28 4.15 -15.64
C ASN A 123 -7.07 4.86 -16.98
N GLY A 124 -7.12 4.10 -18.09
CA GLY A 124 -7.23 4.64 -19.43
C GLY A 124 -5.93 5.14 -20.07
N TYR A 125 -4.77 4.84 -19.49
CA TYR A 125 -3.50 5.14 -20.13
C TYR A 125 -3.25 4.17 -21.29
N LYS A 126 -3.14 4.71 -22.53
CA LYS A 126 -3.15 3.92 -23.76
C LYS A 126 -1.76 3.46 -24.24
N ARG A 127 -0.70 3.89 -23.59
CA ARG A 127 0.69 3.53 -23.94
C ARG A 127 1.24 2.53 -22.94
N ASP A 128 2.52 2.12 -23.08
CA ASP A 128 3.18 1.25 -22.13
C ASP A 128 3.20 1.90 -20.73
N PRO A 129 2.56 1.31 -19.72
CA PRO A 129 2.48 1.88 -18.39
C PRO A 129 3.84 1.87 -17.68
N TRP A 130 4.75 0.97 -18.04
CA TRP A 130 6.08 0.90 -17.45
C TRP A 130 6.99 2.01 -17.98
N ASP A 131 6.89 2.36 -19.27
CA ASP A 131 7.62 3.50 -19.84
C ASP A 131 7.15 4.80 -19.19
N GLU A 132 5.86 4.95 -18.99
CA GLU A 132 5.33 6.12 -18.29
C GLU A 132 5.72 6.13 -16.82
N THR A 133 5.76 4.99 -16.17
CA THR A 133 6.25 4.87 -14.78
C THR A 133 7.72 5.28 -14.69
N ARG A 134 8.58 4.86 -15.61
CA ARG A 134 9.98 5.30 -15.67
C ARG A 134 10.08 6.81 -15.86
N ARG A 135 9.28 7.38 -16.74
CA ARG A 135 9.26 8.82 -17.00
C ARG A 135 8.84 9.64 -15.76
N ARG A 136 7.83 9.18 -15.03
CA ARG A 136 7.31 9.86 -13.83
C ARG A 136 8.20 9.68 -12.59
N LYS A 137 8.90 8.57 -12.50
CA LYS A 137 9.66 8.13 -11.31
C LYS A 137 11.17 8.00 -11.58
N THR A 138 11.71 8.83 -12.43
CA THR A 138 13.07 8.75 -13.01
C THR A 138 14.15 8.23 -12.05
N VAL A 139 14.33 8.85 -10.89
CA VAL A 139 15.36 8.48 -9.91
C VAL A 139 15.08 7.14 -9.22
N LYS A 140 13.80 6.79 -9.04
CA LYS A 140 13.37 5.57 -8.37
C LYS A 140 13.32 4.37 -9.32
N ALA A 141 13.04 4.58 -10.60
CA ALA A 141 12.70 3.56 -11.57
C ALA A 141 13.93 2.95 -12.26
N THR A 142 14.89 2.45 -11.48
CA THR A 142 16.03 1.69 -12.04
C THR A 142 15.54 0.38 -12.68
N PRO A 143 16.28 -0.20 -13.65
CA PRO A 143 15.90 -1.47 -14.28
C PRO A 143 15.60 -2.59 -13.28
N GLU A 144 16.44 -2.76 -12.26
CA GLU A 144 16.25 -3.79 -11.24
C GLU A 144 14.98 -3.56 -10.42
N ARG A 145 14.66 -2.31 -10.08
CA ARG A 145 13.46 -1.95 -9.32
C ARG A 145 12.20 -2.13 -10.14
N ILE A 146 12.24 -1.83 -11.44
CA ILE A 146 11.15 -2.10 -12.36
C ILE A 146 10.88 -3.61 -12.45
N GLU A 147 11.91 -4.43 -12.61
CA GLU A 147 11.74 -5.90 -12.64
C GLU A 147 11.22 -6.44 -11.31
N LYS A 148 11.65 -5.86 -10.18
CA LYS A 148 11.11 -6.20 -8.86
C LYS A 148 9.64 -5.82 -8.72
N ALA A 149 9.24 -4.66 -9.24
CA ALA A 149 7.85 -4.21 -9.25
C ALA A 149 6.95 -5.08 -10.14
N LYS A 150 7.45 -5.53 -11.30
CA LYS A 150 6.74 -6.49 -12.16
C LYS A 150 6.52 -7.84 -11.47
N ARG A 151 7.54 -8.35 -10.78
CA ARG A 151 7.41 -9.59 -10.00
C ARG A 151 6.36 -9.46 -8.91
N LEU A 152 6.31 -8.31 -8.22
CA LEU A 152 5.28 -8.04 -7.22
C LEU A 152 3.87 -8.19 -7.81
N LEU A 153 3.58 -7.54 -8.96
CA LEU A 153 2.27 -7.67 -9.61
C LEU A 153 1.96 -9.12 -9.97
N ALA A 154 2.91 -9.85 -10.54
CA ALA A 154 2.74 -11.26 -10.86
C ALA A 154 2.43 -12.13 -9.62
N GLU A 155 3.13 -11.90 -8.50
CA GLU A 155 2.88 -12.62 -7.24
C GLU A 155 1.52 -12.28 -6.63
N LEU A 156 1.02 -11.07 -6.84
CA LEU A 156 -0.33 -10.66 -6.40
C LEU A 156 -1.44 -11.18 -7.34
N GLY A 157 -1.10 -11.60 -8.56
CA GLY A 157 -2.04 -11.97 -9.60
C GLY A 157 -2.75 -10.76 -10.22
N LEU A 158 -2.04 -9.64 -10.35
CA LEU A 158 -2.51 -8.36 -10.89
C LEU A 158 -1.80 -7.99 -12.18
#